data_1f4b06028213e138a61ac9eb0775bc87
#
_entry.id   1f4b06028213e138a61ac9eb0775bc87
#
_cell.length_a   1.000
_cell.length_b   1.000
_cell.length_c   1.000
_cell.angle_alpha   90.00
_cell.angle_beta   90.00
_cell.angle_gamma   90.00
#
_symmetry.space_group_name_H-M   'P 1'
#
loop_
_entity.id
_entity.type
_entity.pdbx_description
1 polymer ?
#
loop_
_entity_poly.entity_id
_entity_poly.type
_entity_poly.pdbx_seq_one_letter_code
_entity_poly.pdbx_strand_id
1 'polypeptide(L)'
;ALKDYIFGESESVTTKNTDRFDAVLPENGIWNYEFFTDYITEKNALYEVFIRGTVFDVGGRANSKTITVPLDTSPSYIGLLPNFDGFVQEGRIPSFSVVNVDRAGESMSLDGASYKVNKIYYDYNWYYDDGWRWRRVRVDDETVEAGSIENWQLNLSKAPDWGRYEIIIKNSDGFT
;
A
#
# COMPACT_ATOMS: atom_id res chain seq x y z
N ALA A 1 7.96 -17.34 5.27
CA ALA A 1 9.06 -16.46 5.56
C ALA A 1 8.69 -14.98 5.42
N LEU A 2 8.06 -14.50 4.31
CA LEU A 2 7.68 -13.07 4.16
C LEU A 2 6.24 -12.76 4.59
N LYS A 3 5.41 -13.74 4.87
CA LYS A 3 3.97 -13.60 5.15
C LYS A 3 3.64 -12.78 6.41
N ASP A 4 4.61 -12.61 7.29
CA ASP A 4 4.43 -11.88 8.56
C ASP A 4 4.88 -10.41 8.44
N TYR A 5 5.55 -10.06 7.33
CA TYR A 5 5.94 -8.70 7.01
C TYR A 5 4.77 -7.91 6.42
N ILE A 6 4.68 -6.65 6.80
CA ILE A 6 3.70 -5.69 6.28
C ILE A 6 4.39 -4.91 5.16
N PHE A 7 3.78 -4.89 3.98
CA PHE A 7 4.24 -4.17 2.80
C PHE A 7 3.21 -3.09 2.44
N GLY A 8 3.69 -1.93 2.04
CA GLY A 8 2.83 -0.81 1.63
C GLY A 8 2.10 -0.13 2.81
N GLU A 9 1.21 0.78 2.47
CA GLU A 9 0.40 1.49 3.45
C GLU A 9 -0.75 0.61 3.96
N SER A 10 -0.86 0.46 5.26
CA SER A 10 -1.88 -0.39 5.89
C SER A 10 -3.30 0.20 5.88
N GLU A 11 -3.49 1.48 5.60
CA GLU A 11 -4.78 2.18 5.78
C GLU A 11 -5.42 2.74 4.51
N SER A 12 -4.77 2.70 3.33
CA SER A 12 -5.34 3.28 2.11
C SER A 12 -5.62 2.26 1.01
N VAL A 13 -6.86 1.78 0.95
CA VAL A 13 -7.35 1.13 -0.26
C VAL A 13 -8.10 2.16 -1.07
N THR A 14 -7.50 2.64 -2.16
CA THR A 14 -8.15 3.56 -3.09
C THR A 14 -8.54 2.81 -4.35
N THR A 15 -9.83 2.80 -4.68
CA THR A 15 -10.31 2.25 -5.94
C THR A 15 -10.60 3.39 -6.91
N LYS A 16 -9.96 3.37 -8.07
CA LYS A 16 -10.29 4.25 -9.19
C LYS A 16 -10.91 3.41 -10.31
N ASN A 17 -12.09 3.79 -10.76
CA ASN A 17 -12.62 3.30 -12.04
C ASN A 17 -11.98 4.13 -13.15
N THR A 18 -11.28 3.46 -14.05
CA THR A 18 -10.48 4.15 -15.03
C THR A 18 -11.20 4.32 -16.35
N ASP A 19 -11.58 3.23 -17.02
CA ASP A 19 -12.09 3.32 -18.37
C ASP A 19 -13.16 2.26 -18.67
N ARG A 20 -14.06 2.60 -19.59
CA ARG A 20 -15.02 1.69 -20.18
C ARG A 20 -14.95 1.80 -21.68
N PHE A 21 -14.82 0.65 -22.34
CA PHE A 21 -14.77 0.56 -23.79
C PHE A 21 -15.87 -0.37 -24.28
N ASP A 22 -16.46 -0.01 -25.39
CA ASP A 22 -17.40 -0.85 -26.13
C ASP A 22 -16.83 -1.08 -27.53
N ALA A 23 -16.80 -2.33 -27.97
CA ALA A 23 -16.30 -2.72 -29.27
C ALA A 23 -17.15 -3.83 -29.88
N VAL A 24 -17.14 -3.93 -31.20
CA VAL A 24 -17.74 -5.04 -31.91
C VAL A 24 -16.67 -6.11 -32.15
N LEU A 25 -16.95 -7.35 -31.72
CA LEU A 25 -16.04 -8.46 -31.98
C LEU A 25 -15.93 -8.72 -33.50
N PRO A 26 -14.74 -8.81 -34.05
CA PRO A 26 -14.55 -9.25 -35.42
C PRO A 26 -14.96 -10.72 -35.61
N GLU A 27 -15.08 -11.19 -36.86
CA GLU A 27 -15.55 -12.55 -37.19
C GLU A 27 -14.69 -13.66 -36.53
N ASN A 28 -13.41 -13.40 -36.32
CA ASN A 28 -12.51 -14.35 -35.64
C ASN A 28 -12.74 -14.42 -34.12
N GLY A 29 -13.61 -13.57 -33.55
CA GLY A 29 -13.95 -13.56 -32.12
C GLY A 29 -12.84 -13.06 -31.20
N ILE A 30 -11.76 -12.48 -31.73
CA ILE A 30 -10.63 -12.01 -30.96
C ILE A 30 -10.57 -10.50 -31.01
N TRP A 31 -10.59 -9.86 -29.84
CA TRP A 31 -10.36 -8.44 -29.69
C TRP A 31 -9.25 -8.19 -28.70
N ASN A 32 -8.25 -7.41 -29.10
CA ASN A 32 -7.11 -7.03 -28.27
C ASN A 32 -7.24 -5.56 -27.89
N TYR A 33 -6.95 -5.28 -26.64
CA TYR A 33 -6.91 -3.93 -26.12
C TYR A 33 -5.66 -3.73 -25.29
N GLU A 34 -4.99 -2.62 -25.52
CA GLU A 34 -3.86 -2.16 -24.71
C GLU A 34 -4.32 -0.95 -23.89
N PHE A 35 -4.09 -1.01 -22.61
CA PHE A 35 -4.33 0.14 -21.72
C PHE A 35 -3.01 0.62 -21.13
N PHE A 36 -2.91 1.93 -20.98
CA PHE A 36 -1.73 2.57 -20.44
C PHE A 36 -1.93 2.86 -18.96
N THR A 37 -0.87 2.73 -18.19
CA THR A 37 -0.86 2.95 -16.73
C THR A 37 -0.24 4.27 -16.32
N ASP A 38 -0.02 5.18 -17.28
CA ASP A 38 0.66 6.46 -17.08
C ASP A 38 -0.03 7.39 -16.08
N TYR A 39 -1.31 7.14 -15.81
CA TYR A 39 -2.09 7.87 -14.80
C TYR A 39 -1.87 7.36 -13.35
N ILE A 40 -1.10 6.28 -13.17
CA ILE A 40 -0.73 5.81 -11.85
C ILE A 40 0.47 6.63 -11.38
N THR A 41 0.18 7.67 -10.61
CA THR A 41 1.17 8.63 -10.15
C THR A 41 1.85 8.22 -8.84
N GLU A 42 1.18 7.41 -8.03
CA GLU A 42 1.72 6.91 -6.77
C GLU A 42 2.53 5.64 -7.04
N LYS A 43 3.84 5.75 -6.99
CA LYS A 43 4.76 4.64 -7.30
C LYS A 43 5.01 3.68 -6.14
N ASN A 44 4.51 4.00 -4.95
CA ASN A 44 4.86 3.31 -3.69
C ASN A 44 3.73 2.43 -3.15
N ALA A 45 2.74 2.12 -3.97
CA ALA A 45 1.62 1.29 -3.58
C ALA A 45 1.58 -0.01 -4.38
N LEU A 46 1.07 -1.06 -3.76
CA LEU A 46 0.73 -2.30 -4.44
C LEU A 46 -0.60 -2.12 -5.16
N TYR A 47 -0.63 -2.32 -6.46
CA TYR A 47 -1.83 -2.16 -7.27
C TYR A 47 -2.32 -3.50 -7.81
N GLU A 48 -3.63 -3.60 -7.90
CA GLU A 48 -4.31 -4.63 -8.64
C GLU A 48 -5.24 -4.00 -9.67
N VAL A 49 -5.17 -4.48 -10.89
CA VAL A 49 -6.06 -4.06 -11.97
C VAL A 49 -7.16 -5.09 -12.13
N PHE A 50 -8.40 -4.67 -11.95
CA PHE A 50 -9.59 -5.48 -12.20
C PHE A 50 -10.10 -5.22 -13.61
N ILE A 51 -10.02 -6.23 -14.47
CA ILE A 51 -10.49 -6.15 -15.85
C ILE A 51 -11.75 -7.01 -15.98
N ARG A 52 -12.86 -6.38 -16.34
CA ARG A 52 -14.12 -7.06 -16.60
C ARG A 52 -14.49 -6.99 -18.07
N GLY A 53 -14.46 -8.12 -18.73
CA GLY A 53 -15.00 -8.27 -20.09
C GLY A 53 -16.43 -8.77 -20.06
N THR A 54 -17.30 -8.17 -20.89
CA THR A 54 -18.67 -8.63 -21.07
C THR A 54 -18.94 -8.74 -22.57
N VAL A 55 -19.36 -9.92 -23.02
CA VAL A 55 -19.75 -10.19 -24.40
C VAL A 55 -21.24 -10.40 -24.44
N PHE A 56 -21.90 -9.77 -25.41
CA PHE A 56 -23.33 -9.94 -25.68
C PHE A 56 -23.49 -10.78 -26.96
N ASP A 57 -24.34 -11.78 -26.90
CA ASP A 57 -24.76 -12.52 -28.08
C ASP A 57 -25.80 -11.70 -28.90
N VAL A 58 -26.16 -12.18 -30.07
CA VAL A 58 -27.17 -11.55 -30.94
C VAL A 58 -28.56 -11.49 -30.32
N GLY A 59 -28.80 -12.30 -29.30
CA GLY A 59 -30.04 -12.30 -28.49
C GLY A 59 -29.98 -11.36 -27.29
N GLY A 60 -28.87 -10.62 -27.10
CA GLY A 60 -28.69 -9.68 -26.01
C GLY A 60 -28.29 -10.33 -24.68
N ARG A 61 -28.01 -11.64 -24.62
CA ARG A 61 -27.53 -12.28 -23.42
C ARG A 61 -26.09 -11.93 -23.16
N ALA A 62 -25.80 -11.51 -21.91
CA ALA A 62 -24.48 -11.13 -21.48
C ALA A 62 -23.72 -12.31 -20.86
N ASN A 63 -22.46 -12.48 -21.24
CA ASN A 63 -21.50 -13.35 -20.56
C ASN A 63 -20.32 -12.49 -20.11
N SER A 64 -20.03 -12.49 -18.79
CA SER A 64 -19.01 -11.65 -18.21
C SER A 64 -17.94 -12.49 -17.53
N LYS A 65 -16.68 -12.04 -17.65
CA LYS A 65 -15.55 -12.57 -16.92
C LYS A 65 -14.74 -11.42 -16.32
N THR A 66 -14.32 -11.58 -15.07
CA THR A 66 -13.40 -10.66 -14.42
C THR A 66 -12.08 -11.38 -14.16
N ILE A 67 -10.98 -10.71 -14.42
CA ILE A 67 -9.64 -11.12 -14.05
C ILE A 67 -9.01 -10.03 -13.21
N THR A 68 -8.12 -10.42 -12.29
CA THR A 68 -7.30 -9.52 -11.50
C THR A 68 -5.87 -9.71 -11.92
N VAL A 69 -5.19 -8.61 -12.20
CA VAL A 69 -3.79 -8.59 -12.61
C VAL A 69 -3.02 -7.71 -11.63
N PRO A 70 -2.04 -8.25 -10.90
CA PRO A 70 -1.18 -7.41 -10.07
C PRO A 70 -0.35 -6.50 -10.97
N LEU A 71 -0.27 -5.22 -10.60
CA LEU A 71 0.52 -4.23 -11.30
C LEU A 71 1.76 -3.90 -10.49
N ASP A 72 2.91 -4.08 -11.12
CA ASP A 72 4.21 -3.84 -10.52
C ASP A 72 4.64 -2.40 -10.82
N THR A 73 4.64 -1.55 -9.80
CA THR A 73 4.97 -0.13 -9.93
C THR A 73 6.33 0.22 -9.35
N SER A 74 6.99 -0.74 -8.68
CA SER A 74 8.28 -0.55 -8.02
C SER A 74 9.23 -1.70 -8.33
N PRO A 75 10.54 -1.44 -8.48
CA PRO A 75 11.54 -2.48 -8.65
C PRO A 75 11.74 -3.33 -7.38
N SER A 76 11.39 -2.78 -6.23
CA SER A 76 11.48 -3.50 -4.96
C SER A 76 10.44 -3.00 -3.96
N TYR A 77 10.18 -3.82 -2.95
CA TYR A 77 9.18 -3.60 -1.91
C TYR A 77 9.82 -3.75 -0.54
N ILE A 78 9.64 -2.74 0.30
CA ILE A 78 10.14 -2.75 1.67
C ILE A 78 9.06 -3.32 2.57
N GLY A 79 9.42 -4.35 3.34
CA GLY A 79 8.55 -4.96 4.34
C GLY A 79 9.04 -4.67 5.75
N LEU A 80 8.12 -4.44 6.66
CA LEU A 80 8.36 -4.17 8.07
C LEU A 80 7.69 -5.23 8.93
N LEU A 81 8.44 -5.82 9.85
CA LEU A 81 7.94 -6.77 10.83
C LEU A 81 8.20 -6.23 12.23
N PRO A 82 7.17 -5.94 13.04
CA PRO A 82 7.34 -5.62 14.45
C PRO A 82 7.95 -6.78 15.21
N ASN A 83 8.97 -6.53 16.05
CA ASN A 83 9.55 -7.53 16.94
C ASN A 83 8.84 -7.54 18.31
N PHE A 84 7.52 -7.31 18.31
CA PHE A 84 6.65 -7.33 19.48
C PHE A 84 5.21 -7.68 19.06
N ASP A 85 4.42 -8.18 20.00
CA ASP A 85 3.04 -8.54 19.77
C ASP A 85 2.07 -7.40 20.14
N GLY A 86 1.17 -7.07 19.22
CA GLY A 86 0.06 -6.14 19.42
C GLY A 86 0.50 -4.69 19.56
N PHE A 87 0.92 -4.24 20.73
CA PHE A 87 1.31 -2.85 21.00
C PHE A 87 2.58 -2.76 21.85
N VAL A 88 3.29 -1.65 21.70
CA VAL A 88 4.49 -1.37 22.50
C VAL A 88 4.07 -0.99 23.91
N GLN A 89 4.61 -1.69 24.91
CA GLN A 89 4.39 -1.37 26.32
C GLN A 89 5.11 -0.06 26.69
N GLU A 90 4.54 0.68 27.65
CA GLU A 90 5.12 1.90 28.15
C GLU A 90 6.57 1.71 28.61
N GLY A 91 7.44 2.62 28.23
CA GLY A 91 8.88 2.59 28.56
C GLY A 91 9.69 1.58 27.76
N ARG A 92 9.09 0.81 26.83
CA ARG A 92 9.81 -0.11 25.96
C ARG A 92 10.20 0.56 24.66
N ILE A 93 11.43 0.34 24.23
CA ILE A 93 11.92 0.77 22.93
C ILE A 93 11.53 -0.30 21.90
N PRO A 94 10.69 0.03 20.90
CA PRO A 94 10.31 -0.92 19.87
C PRO A 94 11.45 -1.15 18.87
N SER A 95 11.51 -2.35 18.34
CA SER A 95 12.39 -2.72 17.25
C SER A 95 11.60 -3.41 16.15
N PHE A 96 12.10 -3.32 14.94
CA PHE A 96 11.47 -3.88 13.76
C PHE A 96 12.51 -4.55 12.88
N SER A 97 12.16 -5.68 12.30
CA SER A 97 12.92 -6.29 11.22
C SER A 97 12.47 -5.70 9.90
N VAL A 98 13.42 -5.38 9.04
CA VAL A 98 13.17 -4.77 7.74
C VAL A 98 13.63 -5.74 6.66
N VAL A 99 12.91 -5.82 5.57
CA VAL A 99 13.32 -6.53 4.36
C VAL A 99 13.10 -5.63 3.15
N ASN A 100 13.92 -5.80 2.13
CA ASN A 100 13.69 -5.26 0.81
C ASN A 100 13.72 -6.44 -0.18
N VAL A 101 12.66 -6.61 -0.94
CA VAL A 101 12.51 -7.74 -1.84
C VAL A 101 11.98 -7.29 -3.19
N ASP A 102 12.34 -8.02 -4.22
CA ASP A 102 11.70 -7.88 -5.53
C ASP A 102 10.32 -8.56 -5.57
N ARG A 103 9.66 -8.51 -6.69
CA ARG A 103 8.35 -9.14 -6.91
C ARG A 103 8.37 -10.67 -6.73
N ALA A 104 9.50 -11.32 -6.96
CA ALA A 104 9.65 -12.77 -6.75
C ALA A 104 9.88 -13.13 -5.29
N GLY A 105 10.11 -12.13 -4.42
CA GLY A 105 10.45 -12.29 -3.01
C GLY A 105 11.94 -12.51 -2.77
N GLU A 106 12.77 -12.26 -3.79
CA GLU A 106 14.22 -12.31 -3.65
C GLU A 106 14.76 -11.06 -2.96
N SER A 107 15.76 -11.25 -2.12
CA SER A 107 16.33 -10.17 -1.31
C SER A 107 17.06 -9.14 -2.18
N MET A 108 16.75 -7.88 -1.96
CA MET A 108 17.36 -6.72 -2.58
C MET A 108 18.17 -5.93 -1.55
N SER A 109 19.13 -5.09 -2.00
CA SER A 109 19.89 -4.24 -1.07
C SER A 109 19.00 -3.22 -0.35
N LEU A 110 19.37 -2.90 0.89
CA LEU A 110 18.81 -1.78 1.68
C LEU A 110 19.82 -0.64 1.84
N ASP A 111 20.89 -0.63 1.06
CA ASP A 111 21.94 0.40 1.18
C ASP A 111 21.34 1.79 0.95
N GLY A 112 21.66 2.71 1.87
CA GLY A 112 21.12 4.06 1.84
C GLY A 112 19.65 4.20 2.24
N ALA A 113 19.02 3.13 2.72
CA ALA A 113 17.65 3.21 3.22
C ALA A 113 17.57 4.08 4.48
N SER A 114 16.53 4.89 4.52
CA SER A 114 16.24 5.80 5.63
C SER A 114 14.85 5.57 6.19
N TYR A 115 14.65 5.96 7.43
CA TYR A 115 13.35 5.91 8.06
C TYR A 115 12.97 7.25 8.68
N LYS A 116 11.66 7.45 8.82
CA LYS A 116 11.05 8.54 9.57
C LYS A 116 9.92 7.97 10.43
N VAL A 117 9.85 8.40 11.66
CA VAL A 117 8.79 8.08 12.61
C VAL A 117 7.98 9.33 12.89
N ASN A 118 6.72 9.30 12.54
CA ASN A 118 5.78 10.39 12.80
C ASN A 118 4.81 9.99 13.90
N LYS A 119 4.60 10.85 14.88
CA LYS A 119 3.48 10.77 15.81
C LYS A 119 2.25 11.36 15.13
N ILE A 120 1.15 10.63 15.11
CA ILE A 120 -0.06 11.03 14.39
C ILE A 120 -1.08 11.55 15.39
N TYR A 121 -1.63 12.70 15.11
CA TYR A 121 -2.68 13.32 15.90
C TYR A 121 -4.02 13.17 15.18
N TYR A 122 -5.03 12.80 15.93
CA TYR A 122 -6.37 12.59 15.43
C TYR A 122 -7.37 13.49 16.17
N ASP A 123 -8.34 13.98 15.39
CA ASP A 123 -9.55 14.58 15.91
C ASP A 123 -10.76 13.71 15.60
N TYR A 124 -11.85 13.93 16.31
CA TYR A 124 -13.08 13.16 16.19
C TYR A 124 -14.21 14.08 15.76
N ASN A 125 -14.64 13.90 14.50
CA ASN A 125 -15.70 14.70 13.92
C ASN A 125 -17.01 13.93 13.87
N TRP A 126 -18.07 14.55 14.34
CA TRP A 126 -19.42 14.06 14.18
C TRP A 126 -19.95 14.46 12.80
N TYR A 127 -20.63 13.55 12.14
CA TYR A 127 -21.31 13.81 10.87
C TYR A 127 -22.63 13.05 10.85
N TYR A 128 -23.57 13.54 10.01
CA TYR A 128 -24.87 12.92 9.83
C TYR A 128 -24.88 12.12 8.49
N ASP A 129 -25.13 10.80 8.60
CA ASP A 129 -25.30 9.92 7.46
C ASP A 129 -26.29 8.83 7.88
N ASP A 130 -27.59 9.06 7.60
CA ASP A 130 -28.71 8.24 8.07
C ASP A 130 -28.65 7.93 9.59
N GLY A 131 -28.27 8.95 10.36
CA GLY A 131 -27.98 8.91 11.78
C GLY A 131 -26.67 9.61 12.13
N TRP A 132 -26.55 10.01 13.40
CA TRP A 132 -25.33 10.59 13.91
C TRP A 132 -24.23 9.53 14.02
N ARG A 133 -23.10 9.79 13.35
CA ARG A 133 -21.88 8.96 13.38
C ARG A 133 -20.69 9.83 13.71
N TRP A 134 -19.65 9.22 14.22
CA TRP A 134 -18.37 9.88 14.40
C TRP A 134 -17.30 9.20 13.55
N ARG A 135 -16.36 9.97 13.10
CA ARG A 135 -15.17 9.47 12.42
C ARG A 135 -13.93 10.09 13.00
N ARG A 136 -12.88 9.30 13.04
CA ARG A 136 -11.54 9.77 13.36
C ARG A 136 -10.91 10.36 12.11
N VAL A 137 -10.37 11.56 12.21
CA VAL A 137 -9.72 12.28 11.12
C VAL A 137 -8.30 12.61 11.55
N ARG A 138 -7.29 12.26 10.74
CA ARG A 138 -5.91 12.71 10.93
C ARG A 138 -5.87 14.21 10.71
N VAL A 139 -5.41 14.95 11.70
CA VAL A 139 -5.37 16.42 11.68
C VAL A 139 -3.96 16.96 11.59
N ASP A 140 -2.99 16.23 12.13
CA ASP A 140 -1.60 16.64 12.15
C ASP A 140 -0.67 15.44 12.31
N ASP A 141 0.61 15.63 12.00
CA ASP A 141 1.68 14.70 12.31
C ASP A 141 2.98 15.44 12.67
N GLU A 142 3.74 14.85 13.56
CA GLU A 142 5.01 15.37 14.03
C GLU A 142 6.09 14.33 13.84
N THR A 143 7.16 14.66 13.14
CA THR A 143 8.33 13.79 13.04
C THR A 143 9.08 13.78 14.37
N VAL A 144 9.07 12.64 15.04
CA VAL A 144 9.71 12.46 16.35
C VAL A 144 11.09 11.84 16.26
N GLU A 145 11.35 11.10 15.18
CA GLU A 145 12.64 10.47 14.92
C GLU A 145 12.85 10.25 13.44
N ALA A 146 14.10 10.32 12.99
CA ALA A 146 14.51 9.93 11.64
C ALA A 146 15.94 9.43 11.67
N GLY A 147 16.29 8.50 10.77
CA GLY A 147 17.61 7.90 10.72
C GLY A 147 17.81 7.00 9.51
N SER A 148 18.93 6.27 9.52
CA SER A 148 19.26 5.26 8.52
C SER A 148 18.96 3.86 9.05
N ILE A 149 18.64 2.94 8.15
CA ILE A 149 18.45 1.54 8.49
C ILE A 149 19.79 0.82 8.41
N GLU A 150 20.14 0.13 9.46
CA GLU A 150 21.38 -0.64 9.54
C GLU A 150 21.08 -2.10 9.86
N ASN A 151 21.82 -3.02 9.25
CA ASN A 151 21.73 -4.46 9.53
C ASN A 151 20.31 -5.04 9.46
N TRP A 152 19.48 -4.55 8.54
CA TRP A 152 18.10 -5.02 8.35
C TRP A 152 17.21 -4.83 9.57
N GLN A 153 17.55 -3.88 10.42
CA GLN A 153 16.81 -3.56 11.63
C GLN A 153 16.58 -2.07 11.77
N LEU A 154 15.40 -1.72 12.24
CA LEU A 154 15.05 -0.40 12.70
C LEU A 154 14.85 -0.47 14.20
N ASN A 155 15.70 0.22 14.93
CA ASN A 155 15.62 0.36 16.37
C ASN A 155 15.42 1.83 16.69
N LEU A 156 14.35 2.17 17.40
CA LEU A 156 14.16 3.55 17.85
C LEU A 156 15.20 3.88 18.92
N SER A 157 15.58 5.15 19.02
CA SER A 157 16.57 5.62 19.98
C SER A 157 16.00 5.75 21.40
N LYS A 158 14.68 5.90 21.52
CA LYS A 158 13.98 6.06 22.79
C LYS A 158 12.59 5.41 22.76
N ALA A 159 12.06 5.12 23.95
CA ALA A 159 10.68 4.69 24.08
C ALA A 159 9.72 5.81 23.61
N PRO A 160 8.74 5.51 22.75
CA PRO A 160 7.74 6.48 22.35
C PRO A 160 6.78 6.79 23.49
N ASP A 161 6.30 8.02 23.54
CA ASP A 161 5.18 8.40 24.41
C ASP A 161 3.90 7.71 23.97
N TRP A 162 2.88 7.77 24.82
CA TRP A 162 1.57 7.26 24.43
C TRP A 162 1.04 7.96 23.17
N GLY A 163 0.56 7.16 22.23
CA GLY A 163 0.04 7.67 20.95
C GLY A 163 0.04 6.65 19.84
N ARG A 164 -0.28 7.11 18.64
CA ARG A 164 -0.19 6.34 17.41
C ARG A 164 0.96 6.89 16.57
N TYR A 165 1.70 5.98 15.99
CA TYR A 165 2.89 6.30 15.21
C TYR A 165 2.82 5.67 13.83
N GLU A 166 3.38 6.35 12.85
CA GLU A 166 3.59 5.89 11.49
C GLU A 166 5.08 5.80 11.24
N ILE A 167 5.52 4.70 10.67
CA ILE A 167 6.89 4.50 10.25
C ILE A 167 6.93 4.52 8.73
N ILE A 168 7.70 5.43 8.17
CA ILE A 168 7.92 5.57 6.74
C ILE A 168 9.36 5.16 6.47
N ILE A 169 9.57 4.18 5.59
CA ILE A 169 10.88 3.72 5.18
C ILE A 169 11.05 4.05 3.70
N LYS A 170 12.19 4.56 3.32
CA LYS A 170 12.54 4.84 1.93
C LYS A 170 13.85 4.19 1.58
N ASN A 171 13.93 3.56 0.41
CA ASN A 171 15.21 3.13 -0.14
C ASN A 171 15.99 4.33 -0.73
N SER A 172 17.20 4.09 -1.26
CA SER A 172 18.02 5.11 -1.90
C SER A 172 17.34 5.80 -3.08
N ASP A 173 16.42 5.12 -3.75
CA ASP A 173 15.70 5.63 -4.93
C ASP A 173 14.42 6.40 -4.56
N GLY A 174 14.14 6.52 -3.25
CA GLY A 174 12.98 7.23 -2.72
C GLY A 174 11.69 6.42 -2.74
N PHE A 175 11.74 5.13 -3.05
CA PHE A 175 10.58 4.22 -2.92
C PHE A 175 10.33 3.88 -1.45
N THR A 176 9.06 3.80 -1.10
CA THR A 176 8.58 3.54 0.27
C THR A 176 8.03 2.14 0.39
#